data_6af7da8288cfc6dd59cb0d7e39dcbf52
#
_entry.id   6af7da8288cfc6dd59cb0d7e39dcbf52
#
_cell.length_a   1.000
_cell.length_b   1.000
_cell.length_c   1.000
_cell.angle_alpha   90.00
_cell.angle_beta   90.00
_cell.angle_gamma   90.00
#
_symmetry.space_group_name_H-M   'P 1'
#
loop_
_entity.id
_entity.type
_entity.pdbx_description
1 polymer ?
#
loop_
_entity_poly.entity_id
_entity_poly.type
_entity_poly.pdbx_seq_one_letter_code
_entity_poly.pdbx_strand_id
1 'polypeptide(L)'
;MSNINANARFISSYLGTKRKYGEKIAEVIKSCGEKTLYDIFGGSGSLTCQLAPYFDRLVYNEKNIFIATFIELAYSHFKDGTFDEWFDSSVKAWYIDSKEKYFEVRERFNSQLDDFDQRCMQFFWLDHTCTSSLIRWNGHKIPGNPWYFNQAYNGKIVNADNIKETLKNGLTCVNNKEFETHPDDYEDLVIEKGLLMVDPPYDNTYSDYLPESWDSERFVNWLTEKSKVNPVCLFGSTKVDDFSDTKNLKPFFDAGWKVLVLSEKAFKGVSPHGMNHDKAQDRSTQKDVMLYNF
;
A
#
# COMPACT_ATOMS: atom_id res chain seq x y z
N MET A 1 23.84 -3.29 -13.45
CA MET A 1 22.51 -2.70 -13.77
C MET A 1 21.50 -3.36 -12.84
N SER A 2 20.65 -2.60 -12.18
CA SER A 2 19.66 -3.15 -11.24
C SER A 2 18.61 -3.94 -12.04
N ASN A 3 18.42 -5.22 -11.71
CA ASN A 3 17.36 -6.04 -12.28
C ASN A 3 15.99 -5.74 -11.61
N ILE A 4 15.66 -4.46 -11.44
CA ILE A 4 14.37 -4.08 -10.86
C ILE A 4 13.29 -4.28 -11.91
N ASN A 5 12.31 -5.11 -11.60
CA ASN A 5 11.08 -5.18 -12.38
C ASN A 5 10.14 -4.05 -11.98
N ALA A 6 10.18 -2.93 -12.71
CA ALA A 6 9.39 -1.72 -12.41
C ALA A 6 7.86 -1.96 -12.40
N ASN A 7 7.38 -3.09 -12.89
CA ASN A 7 5.96 -3.44 -12.90
C ASN A 7 5.57 -4.45 -11.81
N ALA A 8 6.54 -5.01 -11.08
CA ALA A 8 6.28 -6.01 -10.05
C ALA A 8 5.50 -5.42 -8.87
N ARG A 9 4.42 -6.08 -8.49
CA ARG A 9 3.55 -5.80 -7.34
C ARG A 9 2.54 -6.91 -7.17
N PHE A 10 1.91 -6.99 -6.00
CA PHE A 10 0.84 -7.98 -5.75
C PHE A 10 -0.52 -7.44 -6.19
N ILE A 11 -0.83 -6.20 -5.84
CA ILE A 11 -2.10 -5.55 -6.16
C ILE A 11 -1.89 -4.55 -7.31
N SER A 12 -2.60 -4.74 -8.41
CA SER A 12 -2.38 -3.94 -9.63
C SER A 12 -2.92 -2.52 -9.55
N SER A 13 -3.96 -2.29 -8.75
CA SER A 13 -4.60 -1.01 -8.56
C SER A 13 -4.61 -0.67 -7.07
N TYR A 14 -3.76 0.26 -6.64
CA TYR A 14 -3.65 0.69 -5.25
C TYR A 14 -3.25 2.16 -5.19
N LEU A 15 -3.99 2.96 -4.41
CA LEU A 15 -3.70 4.39 -4.28
C LEU A 15 -2.41 4.60 -3.47
N GLY A 16 -1.59 5.57 -3.89
CA GLY A 16 -0.35 5.91 -3.17
C GLY A 16 0.87 5.04 -3.52
N THR A 17 0.74 4.07 -4.43
CA THR A 17 1.86 3.18 -4.80
C THR A 17 3.15 3.94 -5.16
N LYS A 18 4.27 3.50 -4.61
CA LYS A 18 5.62 4.05 -4.87
C LYS A 18 6.31 3.41 -6.07
N ARG A 19 5.58 2.60 -6.85
CA ARG A 19 6.10 1.77 -7.97
C ARG A 19 7.09 2.49 -8.88
N LYS A 20 6.79 3.72 -9.27
CA LYS A 20 7.62 4.50 -10.21
C LYS A 20 8.94 5.00 -9.62
N TYR A 21 9.16 4.84 -8.32
CA TYR A 21 10.34 5.34 -7.63
C TYR A 21 11.33 4.24 -7.24
N GLY A 22 11.03 2.97 -7.55
CA GLY A 22 11.83 1.81 -7.12
C GLY A 22 13.31 1.93 -7.44
N GLU A 23 13.67 2.40 -8.65
CA GLU A 23 15.07 2.60 -9.03
C GLU A 23 15.78 3.67 -8.18
N LYS A 24 15.11 4.82 -7.95
CA LYS A 24 15.67 5.89 -7.10
C LYS A 24 15.86 5.42 -5.66
N ILE A 25 14.90 4.67 -5.13
CA ILE A 25 14.95 4.11 -3.78
C ILE A 25 16.07 3.08 -3.69
N ALA A 26 16.19 2.20 -4.68
CA ALA A 26 17.22 1.18 -4.72
C ALA A 26 18.64 1.76 -4.68
N GLU A 27 18.88 2.91 -5.33
CA GLU A 27 20.19 3.57 -5.27
C GLU A 27 20.56 3.99 -3.83
N VAL A 28 19.59 4.44 -3.05
CA VAL A 28 19.81 4.82 -1.64
C VAL A 28 20.05 3.59 -0.77
N ILE A 29 19.20 2.57 -0.90
CA ILE A 29 19.26 1.40 0.00
C ILE A 29 20.50 0.51 -0.22
N LYS A 30 21.20 0.62 -1.35
CA LYS A 30 22.48 -0.10 -1.58
C LYS A 30 23.53 0.15 -0.50
N SER A 31 23.48 1.34 0.13
CA SER A 31 24.41 1.71 1.22
C SER A 31 23.96 1.21 2.59
N CYS A 32 22.75 0.70 2.72
CA CYS A 32 22.15 0.30 4.00
C CYS A 32 22.84 -0.93 4.62
N GLY A 33 23.20 -1.93 3.79
CA GLY A 33 23.89 -3.15 4.25
C GLY A 33 23.02 -4.18 4.95
N GLU A 34 21.73 -3.90 5.19
CA GLU A 34 20.81 -4.84 5.83
C GLU A 34 20.36 -5.95 4.88
N LYS A 35 20.02 -7.11 5.45
CA LYS A 35 19.57 -8.30 4.70
C LYS A 35 18.09 -8.56 4.80
N THR A 36 17.43 -7.95 5.75
CA THR A 36 15.98 -8.03 5.96
C THR A 36 15.33 -6.72 5.59
N LEU A 37 14.26 -6.78 4.82
CA LEU A 37 13.36 -5.67 4.53
C LEU A 37 12.06 -5.86 5.30
N TYR A 38 11.65 -4.84 6.03
CA TYR A 38 10.32 -4.71 6.62
C TYR A 38 9.53 -3.64 5.87
N ASP A 39 8.57 -4.04 5.05
CA ASP A 39 7.62 -3.14 4.39
C ASP A 39 6.41 -2.96 5.31
N ILE A 40 6.48 -1.92 6.16
CA ILE A 40 5.58 -1.74 7.33
C ILE A 40 4.15 -1.38 6.91
N PHE A 41 3.98 -0.72 5.76
CA PHE A 41 2.70 -0.34 5.17
C PHE A 41 2.68 -0.81 3.72
N GLY A 42 2.64 -2.12 3.53
CA GLY A 42 2.96 -2.80 2.27
C GLY A 42 2.08 -2.42 1.07
N GLY A 43 0.79 -2.14 1.31
CA GLY A 43 -0.14 -1.70 0.27
C GLY A 43 -0.15 -2.60 -0.95
N SER A 44 0.22 -2.06 -2.12
CA SER A 44 0.30 -2.86 -3.36
C SER A 44 1.43 -3.90 -3.39
N GLY A 45 2.35 -3.90 -2.41
CA GLY A 45 3.57 -4.71 -2.40
C GLY A 45 4.60 -4.30 -3.46
N SER A 46 4.45 -3.11 -4.06
CA SER A 46 5.35 -2.69 -5.14
C SER A 46 6.79 -2.51 -4.68
N LEU A 47 7.03 -1.97 -3.48
CA LEU A 47 8.37 -1.82 -2.93
C LEU A 47 8.94 -3.16 -2.52
N THR A 48 8.18 -4.00 -1.80
CA THR A 48 8.57 -5.37 -1.47
C THR A 48 9.06 -6.13 -2.70
N CYS A 49 8.26 -6.14 -3.79
CA CYS A 49 8.62 -6.86 -5.02
C CYS A 49 9.83 -6.27 -5.74
N GLN A 50 9.89 -4.95 -5.89
CA GLN A 50 10.95 -4.29 -6.65
C GLN A 50 12.30 -4.33 -5.92
N LEU A 51 12.28 -4.28 -4.59
CA LEU A 51 13.48 -4.29 -3.77
C LEU A 51 13.92 -5.69 -3.35
N ALA A 52 13.10 -6.72 -3.60
CA ALA A 52 13.43 -8.12 -3.31
C ALA A 52 14.86 -8.55 -3.74
N PRO A 53 15.43 -8.11 -4.88
CA PRO A 53 16.78 -8.50 -5.26
C PRO A 53 17.89 -8.09 -4.27
N TYR A 54 17.63 -7.13 -3.39
CA TYR A 54 18.63 -6.58 -2.47
C TYR A 54 18.61 -7.23 -1.09
N PHE A 55 17.58 -8.05 -0.79
CA PHE A 55 17.36 -8.64 0.53
C PHE A 55 17.27 -10.17 0.46
N ASP A 56 17.57 -10.81 1.58
CA ASP A 56 17.45 -12.27 1.73
C ASP A 56 16.10 -12.61 2.36
N ARG A 57 15.60 -11.76 3.29
CA ARG A 57 14.31 -11.88 3.96
C ARG A 57 13.44 -10.64 3.70
N LEU A 58 12.15 -10.87 3.46
CA LEU A 58 11.14 -9.86 3.16
C LEU A 58 9.94 -10.05 4.08
N VAL A 59 9.65 -9.07 4.90
CA VAL A 59 8.47 -9.02 5.78
C VAL A 59 7.53 -7.96 5.23
N TYR A 60 6.43 -8.42 4.65
CA TYR A 60 5.37 -7.56 4.13
C TYR A 60 4.25 -7.46 5.16
N ASN A 61 4.03 -6.26 5.68
CA ASN A 61 2.95 -5.99 6.62
C ASN A 61 1.91 -5.06 5.99
N GLU A 62 0.65 -5.49 6.01
CA GLU A 62 -0.49 -4.70 5.53
C GLU A 62 -1.67 -4.88 6.48
N LYS A 63 -2.01 -3.83 7.22
CA LYS A 63 -3.05 -3.89 8.24
C LYS A 63 -4.44 -4.23 7.69
N ASN A 64 -4.68 -4.03 6.38
CA ASN A 64 -5.88 -4.52 5.74
C ASN A 64 -5.80 -6.05 5.64
N ILE A 65 -6.44 -6.72 6.59
CA ILE A 65 -6.41 -8.17 6.74
C ILE A 65 -6.83 -8.92 5.46
N PHE A 66 -7.73 -8.36 4.64
CA PHE A 66 -8.17 -9.01 3.39
C PHE A 66 -7.07 -8.98 2.32
N ILE A 67 -6.28 -7.90 2.27
CA ILE A 67 -5.14 -7.80 1.35
C ILE A 67 -4.02 -8.72 1.82
N ALA A 68 -3.62 -8.63 3.10
CA ALA A 68 -2.53 -9.45 3.65
C ALA A 68 -2.81 -10.94 3.46
N THR A 69 -4.00 -11.41 3.87
CA THR A 69 -4.38 -12.83 3.73
C THR A 69 -4.53 -13.25 2.26
N PHE A 70 -5.06 -12.39 1.38
CA PHE A 70 -5.12 -12.71 -0.04
C PHE A 70 -3.71 -12.96 -0.63
N ILE A 71 -2.73 -12.13 -0.26
CA ILE A 71 -1.34 -12.28 -0.72
C ILE A 71 -0.72 -13.56 -0.13
N GLU A 72 -0.99 -13.87 1.13
CA GLU A 72 -0.55 -15.11 1.78
C GLU A 72 -1.08 -16.34 1.05
N LEU A 73 -2.39 -16.41 0.78
CA LEU A 73 -3.02 -17.49 0.02
C LEU A 73 -2.41 -17.62 -1.38
N ALA A 74 -2.27 -16.50 -2.09
CA ALA A 74 -1.69 -16.48 -3.43
C ALA A 74 -0.23 -17.00 -3.42
N TYR A 75 0.56 -16.60 -2.41
CA TYR A 75 1.94 -17.05 -2.27
C TYR A 75 2.02 -18.55 -1.94
N SER A 76 1.17 -19.06 -1.05
CA SER A 76 1.08 -20.48 -0.73
C SER A 76 0.79 -21.31 -1.98
N HIS A 77 -0.25 -20.96 -2.73
CA HIS A 77 -0.57 -21.63 -3.99
C HIS A 77 0.54 -21.50 -5.06
N PHE A 78 1.25 -20.37 -5.06
CA PHE A 78 2.38 -20.19 -5.96
C PHE A 78 3.56 -21.12 -5.60
N LYS A 79 3.87 -21.26 -4.32
CA LYS A 79 4.91 -22.18 -3.82
C LYS A 79 4.59 -23.65 -4.11
N ASP A 80 3.32 -24.02 -3.98
CA ASP A 80 2.84 -25.38 -4.20
C ASP A 80 2.63 -25.71 -5.68
N GLY A 81 2.81 -24.73 -6.58
CA GLY A 81 2.62 -24.90 -8.03
C GLY A 81 1.16 -24.99 -8.47
N THR A 82 0.21 -24.67 -7.58
CA THR A 82 -1.25 -24.72 -7.82
C THR A 82 -1.88 -23.35 -8.12
N PHE A 83 -1.07 -22.30 -8.24
CA PHE A 83 -1.53 -20.92 -8.38
C PHE A 83 -2.49 -20.71 -9.57
N ASP A 84 -2.16 -21.26 -10.74
CA ASP A 84 -2.97 -21.05 -11.95
C ASP A 84 -4.35 -21.68 -11.81
N GLU A 85 -4.43 -22.91 -11.27
CA GLU A 85 -5.69 -23.60 -11.01
C GLU A 85 -6.51 -22.89 -9.93
N TRP A 86 -5.89 -22.51 -8.82
CA TRP A 86 -6.54 -21.76 -7.73
C TRP A 86 -7.09 -20.42 -8.22
N PHE A 87 -6.31 -19.66 -8.99
CA PHE A 87 -6.76 -18.37 -9.50
C PHE A 87 -7.96 -18.54 -10.44
N ASP A 88 -7.90 -19.49 -11.37
CA ASP A 88 -8.95 -19.69 -12.37
C ASP A 88 -10.22 -20.30 -11.79
N SER A 89 -10.14 -21.16 -10.77
CA SER A 89 -11.30 -21.83 -10.16
C SER A 89 -11.91 -21.02 -9.01
N SER A 90 -11.08 -20.42 -8.15
CA SER A 90 -11.52 -19.79 -6.91
C SER A 90 -11.57 -18.27 -7.01
N VAL A 91 -10.47 -17.63 -7.46
CA VAL A 91 -10.40 -16.15 -7.51
C VAL A 91 -11.31 -15.61 -8.60
N LYS A 92 -11.30 -16.19 -9.81
CA LYS A 92 -12.19 -15.79 -10.92
C LYS A 92 -13.68 -16.07 -10.66
N ALA A 93 -14.05 -16.92 -9.72
CA ALA A 93 -15.45 -17.11 -9.34
C ALA A 93 -16.12 -15.80 -8.86
N TRP A 94 -15.33 -14.87 -8.32
CA TRP A 94 -15.78 -13.57 -7.85
C TRP A 94 -15.49 -12.41 -8.81
N TYR A 95 -15.02 -12.70 -10.04
CA TYR A 95 -14.70 -11.70 -11.05
C TYR A 95 -15.89 -10.77 -11.33
N ILE A 96 -15.61 -9.48 -11.40
CA ILE A 96 -16.60 -8.41 -11.58
C ILE A 96 -16.53 -7.91 -13.02
N ASP A 97 -17.48 -8.32 -13.83
CA ASP A 97 -17.62 -7.99 -15.25
C ASP A 97 -18.72 -6.96 -15.55
N SER A 98 -19.52 -6.60 -14.55
CA SER A 98 -20.67 -5.70 -14.70
C SER A 98 -20.92 -4.90 -13.42
N LYS A 99 -21.75 -3.86 -13.53
CA LYS A 99 -22.21 -3.08 -12.37
C LYS A 99 -23.06 -3.93 -11.42
N GLU A 100 -23.91 -4.76 -11.98
CA GLU A 100 -24.80 -5.67 -11.24
C GLU A 100 -23.95 -6.65 -10.43
N LYS A 101 -22.93 -7.26 -11.06
CA LYS A 101 -22.00 -8.17 -10.38
C LYS A 101 -21.19 -7.47 -9.29
N TYR A 102 -20.78 -6.22 -9.50
CA TYR A 102 -20.12 -5.44 -8.47
C TYR A 102 -20.96 -5.31 -7.20
N PHE A 103 -22.24 -4.96 -7.34
CA PHE A 103 -23.14 -4.82 -6.19
C PHE A 103 -23.43 -6.17 -5.52
N GLU A 104 -23.61 -7.23 -6.31
CA GLU A 104 -23.78 -8.60 -5.79
C GLU A 104 -22.58 -9.01 -4.92
N VAL A 105 -21.36 -8.87 -5.44
CA VAL A 105 -20.11 -9.22 -4.70
C VAL A 105 -19.95 -8.34 -3.46
N ARG A 106 -20.26 -7.03 -3.55
CA ARG A 106 -20.19 -6.11 -2.42
C ARG A 106 -21.18 -6.46 -1.32
N GLU A 107 -22.42 -6.79 -1.66
CA GLU A 107 -23.44 -7.23 -0.70
C GLU A 107 -23.01 -8.56 -0.05
N ARG A 108 -22.50 -9.49 -0.83
CA ARG A 108 -22.02 -10.78 -0.35
C ARG A 108 -20.87 -10.61 0.62
N PHE A 109 -19.87 -9.80 0.27
CA PHE A 109 -18.74 -9.45 1.16
C PHE A 109 -19.23 -8.84 2.49
N ASN A 110 -20.15 -7.87 2.41
CA ASN A 110 -20.68 -7.16 3.58
C ASN A 110 -21.59 -8.02 4.46
N SER A 111 -22.23 -9.06 3.90
CA SER A 111 -23.09 -9.98 4.66
C SER A 111 -22.31 -10.89 5.62
N GLN A 112 -21.00 -11.06 5.42
CA GLN A 112 -20.12 -11.93 6.19
C GLN A 112 -20.58 -13.41 6.24
N LEU A 113 -21.33 -13.86 5.22
CA LEU A 113 -21.87 -15.21 5.16
C LEU A 113 -20.88 -16.23 4.59
N ASP A 114 -19.87 -15.76 3.84
CA ASP A 114 -18.83 -16.60 3.27
C ASP A 114 -17.68 -16.81 4.27
N ASP A 115 -16.89 -17.84 4.07
CA ASP A 115 -15.65 -18.04 4.81
C ASP A 115 -14.66 -16.88 4.52
N PHE A 116 -13.63 -16.78 5.36
CA PHE A 116 -12.73 -15.66 5.32
C PHE A 116 -11.92 -15.59 4.02
N ASP A 117 -11.49 -16.74 3.49
CA ASP A 117 -10.70 -16.81 2.25
C ASP A 117 -11.52 -16.35 1.05
N GLN A 118 -12.79 -16.75 0.97
CA GLN A 118 -13.71 -16.26 -0.06
C GLN A 118 -13.91 -14.74 0.04
N ARG A 119 -14.03 -14.21 1.25
CA ARG A 119 -14.14 -12.76 1.47
C ARG A 119 -12.86 -12.02 1.04
N CYS A 120 -11.68 -12.60 1.21
CA CYS A 120 -10.43 -12.03 0.68
C CYS A 120 -10.45 -11.95 -0.87
N MET A 121 -10.95 -12.99 -1.54
CA MET A 121 -11.10 -13.00 -3.00
C MET A 121 -12.16 -12.00 -3.49
N GLN A 122 -13.28 -11.87 -2.78
CA GLN A 122 -14.30 -10.85 -3.05
C GLN A 122 -13.70 -9.45 -2.92
N PHE A 123 -12.98 -9.19 -1.82
CA PHE A 123 -12.36 -7.89 -1.59
C PHE A 123 -11.31 -7.56 -2.65
N PHE A 124 -10.51 -8.52 -3.08
CA PHE A 124 -9.54 -8.35 -4.16
C PHE A 124 -10.18 -7.77 -5.43
N TRP A 125 -11.33 -8.31 -5.87
CA TRP A 125 -12.04 -7.78 -7.03
C TRP A 125 -12.73 -6.45 -6.78
N LEU A 126 -13.28 -6.23 -5.57
CA LEU A 126 -13.88 -4.97 -5.17
C LEU A 126 -12.85 -3.82 -5.20
N ASP A 127 -11.64 -4.05 -4.70
CA ASP A 127 -10.56 -3.08 -4.74
C ASP A 127 -10.17 -2.70 -6.18
N HIS A 128 -10.05 -3.67 -7.07
CA HIS A 128 -9.72 -3.43 -8.47
C HIS A 128 -10.80 -2.71 -9.28
N THR A 129 -12.06 -2.79 -8.85
CA THR A 129 -13.22 -2.28 -9.59
C THR A 129 -13.93 -1.12 -8.91
N CYS A 130 -13.52 -0.71 -7.72
CA CYS A 130 -14.07 0.45 -7.06
C CYS A 130 -13.49 1.77 -7.61
N THR A 131 -14.19 2.87 -7.34
CA THR A 131 -13.79 4.21 -7.80
C THR A 131 -12.42 4.59 -7.22
N SER A 132 -11.47 4.85 -8.12
CA SER A 132 -10.10 5.29 -7.83
C SER A 132 -9.27 4.30 -7.01
N SER A 133 -9.69 3.04 -6.90
CA SER A 133 -9.12 2.05 -5.95
C SER A 133 -8.99 2.63 -4.53
N LEU A 134 -9.97 3.44 -4.17
CA LEU A 134 -10.04 4.07 -2.86
C LEU A 134 -10.83 3.17 -1.93
N ILE A 135 -10.15 2.53 -1.01
CA ILE A 135 -10.79 1.71 0.02
C ILE A 135 -11.49 2.65 1.00
N ARG A 136 -12.78 2.37 1.26
CA ARG A 136 -13.58 3.13 2.22
C ARG A 136 -14.40 2.19 3.09
N TRP A 137 -14.15 2.26 4.38
CA TRP A 137 -14.85 1.50 5.40
C TRP A 137 -15.90 2.36 6.11
N ASN A 138 -17.12 1.86 6.23
CA ASN A 138 -18.21 2.50 6.98
C ASN A 138 -18.65 1.69 8.20
N GLY A 139 -17.78 0.84 8.72
CA GLY A 139 -18.07 -0.08 9.84
C GLY A 139 -18.51 0.62 11.11
N HIS A 140 -18.07 1.87 11.33
CA HIS A 140 -18.56 2.68 12.46
C HIS A 140 -20.08 2.94 12.42
N LYS A 141 -20.73 2.77 11.27
CA LYS A 141 -22.18 2.93 11.07
C LYS A 141 -22.93 1.60 11.12
N ILE A 142 -22.26 0.47 11.09
CA ILE A 142 -22.84 -0.87 11.00
C ILE A 142 -22.36 -1.69 12.19
N PRO A 143 -23.16 -1.85 13.26
CA PRO A 143 -22.78 -2.66 14.41
C PRO A 143 -22.36 -4.08 14.01
N GLY A 144 -21.23 -4.54 14.52
CA GLY A 144 -20.71 -5.90 14.26
C GLY A 144 -19.98 -6.08 12.93
N ASN A 145 -19.88 -5.05 12.07
CA ASN A 145 -19.11 -5.13 10.84
C ASN A 145 -18.19 -3.91 10.65
N PRO A 146 -17.03 -3.85 11.32
CA PRO A 146 -16.07 -2.75 11.15
C PRO A 146 -15.57 -2.62 9.71
N TRP A 147 -15.54 -3.72 8.96
CA TRP A 147 -15.09 -3.82 7.59
C TRP A 147 -16.25 -3.71 6.57
N TYR A 148 -17.26 -2.91 6.85
CA TYR A 148 -18.35 -2.67 5.90
C TYR A 148 -17.85 -1.82 4.73
N PHE A 149 -17.69 -2.44 3.56
CA PHE A 149 -17.20 -1.81 2.35
C PHE A 149 -18.30 -1.00 1.64
N ASN A 150 -18.07 0.30 1.42
CA ASN A 150 -19.07 1.20 0.86
C ASN A 150 -18.49 2.13 -0.22
N GLN A 151 -17.73 1.58 -1.16
CA GLN A 151 -17.24 2.36 -2.30
C GLN A 151 -18.14 2.14 -3.54
N ALA A 152 -18.12 3.11 -4.45
CA ALA A 152 -18.87 3.01 -5.70
C ALA A 152 -18.09 2.23 -6.77
N TYR A 153 -18.82 1.61 -7.70
CA TYR A 153 -18.25 1.00 -8.89
C TYR A 153 -17.60 2.05 -9.80
N ASN A 154 -16.43 1.79 -10.34
CA ASN A 154 -15.69 2.72 -11.20
C ASN A 154 -16.18 2.75 -12.67
N GLY A 155 -17.11 1.87 -13.03
CA GLY A 155 -17.64 1.77 -14.40
C GLY A 155 -16.71 1.05 -15.39
N LYS A 156 -15.61 0.46 -14.94
CA LYS A 156 -14.63 -0.20 -15.81
C LYS A 156 -14.59 -1.70 -15.54
N ILE A 157 -14.55 -2.46 -16.62
CA ILE A 157 -14.22 -3.88 -16.56
C ILE A 157 -12.71 -4.00 -16.60
N VAL A 158 -12.13 -4.66 -15.61
CA VAL A 158 -10.68 -4.94 -15.56
C VAL A 158 -10.39 -6.25 -16.28
N ASN A 159 -9.19 -6.37 -16.88
CA ASN A 159 -8.80 -7.63 -17.52
C ASN A 159 -8.25 -8.59 -16.46
N ALA A 160 -8.96 -9.68 -16.21
CA ALA A 160 -8.62 -10.67 -15.18
C ALA A 160 -7.27 -11.35 -15.45
N ASP A 161 -6.92 -11.61 -16.70
CA ASP A 161 -5.66 -12.28 -17.06
C ASP A 161 -4.46 -11.34 -16.84
N ASN A 162 -4.62 -10.04 -17.14
CA ASN A 162 -3.59 -9.05 -16.83
C ASN A 162 -3.38 -8.88 -15.32
N ILE A 163 -4.45 -8.99 -14.53
CA ILE A 163 -4.38 -8.94 -13.06
C ILE A 163 -3.69 -10.19 -12.53
N LYS A 164 -4.07 -11.37 -13.01
CA LYS A 164 -3.42 -12.65 -12.70
C LYS A 164 -1.92 -12.60 -12.98
N GLU A 165 -1.55 -12.14 -14.16
CA GLU A 165 -0.15 -12.02 -14.56
C GLU A 165 0.62 -11.01 -13.70
N THR A 166 0.00 -9.89 -13.34
CA THR A 166 0.61 -8.90 -12.43
C THR A 166 0.90 -9.51 -11.06
N LEU A 167 -0.05 -10.23 -10.48
CA LEU A 167 0.11 -10.92 -9.20
C LEU A 167 1.20 -12.00 -9.31
N LYS A 168 1.18 -12.82 -10.36
CA LYS A 168 2.18 -13.88 -10.61
C LYS A 168 3.59 -13.30 -10.74
N ASN A 169 3.74 -12.18 -11.41
CA ASN A 169 5.03 -11.46 -11.53
C ASN A 169 5.51 -10.94 -10.17
N GLY A 170 4.63 -10.42 -9.33
CA GLY A 170 4.95 -10.03 -7.96
C GLY A 170 5.44 -11.20 -7.11
N LEU A 171 4.69 -12.31 -7.13
CA LEU A 171 5.05 -13.54 -6.41
C LEU A 171 6.38 -14.13 -6.89
N THR A 172 6.67 -14.06 -8.19
CA THR A 172 7.96 -14.49 -8.76
C THR A 172 9.13 -13.72 -8.16
N CYS A 173 8.98 -12.41 -7.90
CA CYS A 173 10.04 -11.58 -7.31
C CYS A 173 10.43 -12.04 -5.90
N VAL A 174 9.50 -12.56 -5.13
CA VAL A 174 9.71 -12.97 -3.73
C VAL A 174 9.91 -14.48 -3.54
N ASN A 175 9.72 -15.28 -4.60
CA ASN A 175 9.68 -16.75 -4.52
C ASN A 175 10.95 -17.39 -3.93
N ASN A 176 12.13 -16.81 -4.21
CA ASN A 176 13.43 -17.33 -3.75
C ASN A 176 13.92 -16.60 -2.48
N LYS A 177 13.01 -15.95 -1.76
CA LYS A 177 13.28 -15.22 -0.53
C LYS A 177 12.58 -15.89 0.64
N GLU A 178 13.05 -15.62 1.84
CA GLU A 178 12.27 -15.82 3.05
C GLU A 178 11.21 -14.71 3.07
N PHE A 179 9.99 -15.04 2.65
CA PHE A 179 8.89 -14.08 2.50
C PHE A 179 7.76 -14.41 3.48
N GLU A 180 7.36 -13.39 4.23
CA GLU A 180 6.32 -13.45 5.24
C GLU A 180 5.31 -12.33 5.02
N THR A 181 4.03 -12.61 5.31
CA THR A 181 2.93 -11.64 5.28
C THR A 181 2.33 -11.49 6.68
N HIS A 182 2.02 -10.26 7.07
CA HIS A 182 1.44 -9.94 8.37
C HIS A 182 0.28 -8.95 8.22
N PRO A 183 -0.86 -9.19 8.92
CA PRO A 183 -1.98 -8.25 8.98
C PRO A 183 -1.93 -7.38 10.23
N ASP A 184 -0.74 -7.09 10.77
CA ASP A 184 -0.58 -6.49 12.09
C ASP A 184 -0.67 -4.95 12.06
N ASP A 185 -1.07 -4.36 13.19
CA ASP A 185 -0.74 -2.96 13.44
C ASP A 185 0.79 -2.80 13.46
N TYR A 186 1.30 -1.68 12.95
CA TYR A 186 2.75 -1.45 12.87
C TYR A 186 3.46 -1.55 14.23
N GLU A 187 2.75 -1.30 15.34
CA GLU A 187 3.30 -1.43 16.70
C GLU A 187 3.41 -2.89 17.16
N ASP A 188 2.49 -3.74 16.71
CA ASP A 188 2.42 -5.14 17.11
C ASP A 188 3.38 -6.01 16.29
N LEU A 189 3.83 -5.51 15.13
CA LEU A 189 4.78 -6.22 14.30
C LEU A 189 6.11 -6.43 15.02
N VAL A 190 6.55 -7.68 15.10
CA VAL A 190 7.86 -8.03 15.65
C VAL A 190 8.96 -7.64 14.66
N ILE A 191 9.71 -6.62 15.02
CA ILE A 191 10.80 -6.09 14.20
C ILE A 191 12.14 -6.43 14.87
N GLU A 192 12.90 -7.28 14.21
CA GLU A 192 14.30 -7.52 14.48
C GLU A 192 15.17 -6.45 13.78
N LYS A 193 16.46 -6.74 13.56
CA LYS A 193 17.32 -5.83 12.80
C LYS A 193 17.05 -5.93 11.30
N GLY A 194 16.84 -4.79 10.64
CA GLY A 194 16.58 -4.71 9.19
C GLY A 194 16.24 -3.30 8.71
N LEU A 195 16.12 -3.13 7.41
CA LEU A 195 15.66 -1.87 6.82
C LEU A 195 14.14 -1.75 6.95
N LEU A 196 13.67 -0.65 7.52
CA LEU A 196 12.25 -0.32 7.60
C LEU A 196 11.85 0.58 6.43
N MET A 197 10.94 0.10 5.58
CA MET A 197 10.23 0.89 4.57
C MET A 197 8.90 1.33 5.15
N VAL A 198 8.70 2.62 5.32
CA VAL A 198 7.60 3.19 6.12
C VAL A 198 6.85 4.21 5.28
N ASP A 199 5.69 3.82 4.73
CA ASP A 199 4.81 4.67 3.90
C ASP A 199 3.45 4.87 4.59
N PRO A 200 3.40 5.63 5.69
CA PRO A 200 2.20 5.77 6.51
C PRO A 200 1.14 6.60 5.78
N PRO A 201 -0.12 6.57 6.22
CA PRO A 201 -1.12 7.55 5.81
C PRO A 201 -0.61 8.99 5.98
N TYR A 202 -0.79 9.83 4.97
CA TYR A 202 -0.30 11.20 5.00
C TYR A 202 -1.25 12.11 5.77
N ASP A 203 -0.71 13.03 6.57
CA ASP A 203 -1.47 13.93 7.46
C ASP A 203 -2.60 14.72 6.78
N ASN A 204 -2.46 15.01 5.50
CA ASN A 204 -3.39 15.84 4.73
C ASN A 204 -4.17 15.04 3.67
N THR A 205 -4.17 13.72 3.74
CA THR A 205 -4.89 12.86 2.80
C THR A 205 -6.05 12.16 3.48
N TYR A 206 -7.01 11.74 2.66
CA TYR A 206 -8.14 10.95 3.10
C TYR A 206 -7.66 9.61 3.70
N SER A 207 -8.03 9.33 4.95
CA SER A 207 -7.47 8.23 5.75
C SER A 207 -8.45 7.07 6.04
N ASP A 208 -9.53 6.93 5.26
CA ASP A 208 -10.53 5.86 5.45
C ASP A 208 -10.05 4.48 4.94
N TYR A 209 -8.73 4.29 4.75
CA TYR A 209 -8.14 3.00 4.37
C TYR A 209 -8.32 1.91 5.41
N LEU A 210 -8.47 2.32 6.66
CA LEU A 210 -8.69 1.45 7.80
C LEU A 210 -9.96 1.91 8.55
N PRO A 211 -10.64 1.02 9.27
CA PRO A 211 -11.79 1.39 10.11
C PRO A 211 -11.46 2.39 11.22
N GLU A 212 -10.19 2.51 11.57
CA GLU A 212 -9.69 3.33 12.67
C GLU A 212 -9.08 4.63 12.17
N SER A 213 -9.10 5.68 13.01
CA SER A 213 -8.46 6.94 12.71
C SER A 213 -6.93 6.86 12.88
N TRP A 214 -6.20 7.53 11.99
CA TRP A 214 -4.74 7.64 12.09
C TRP A 214 -4.31 8.55 13.24
N ASP A 215 -3.34 8.10 14.04
CA ASP A 215 -2.72 8.85 15.14
C ASP A 215 -1.24 9.14 14.80
N SER A 216 -0.97 10.36 14.36
CA SER A 216 0.37 10.81 13.97
C SER A 216 1.35 10.88 15.15
N GLU A 217 0.90 11.20 16.36
CA GLU A 217 1.77 11.29 17.54
C GLU A 217 2.22 9.89 17.97
N ARG A 218 1.30 8.94 18.04
CA ARG A 218 1.58 7.53 18.29
C ARG A 218 2.60 6.98 17.29
N PHE A 219 2.39 7.26 16.00
CA PHE A 219 3.29 6.84 14.93
C PHE A 219 4.69 7.45 15.07
N VAL A 220 4.82 8.75 15.30
CA VAL A 220 6.11 9.44 15.45
C VAL A 220 6.89 8.87 16.64
N ASN A 221 6.23 8.64 17.78
CA ASN A 221 6.86 8.05 18.95
C ASN A 221 7.41 6.63 18.65
N TRP A 222 6.58 5.78 18.04
CA TRP A 222 6.99 4.43 17.64
C TRP A 222 8.20 4.46 16.67
N LEU A 223 8.12 5.26 15.61
CA LEU A 223 9.21 5.31 14.61
C LEU A 223 10.49 5.90 15.20
N THR A 224 10.39 6.87 16.09
CA THR A 224 11.54 7.43 16.80
C THR A 224 12.30 6.33 17.57
N GLU A 225 11.59 5.46 18.29
CA GLU A 225 12.22 4.35 19.00
C GLU A 225 12.82 3.31 18.05
N LYS A 226 12.09 2.91 17.00
CA LYS A 226 12.57 1.90 16.03
C LYS A 226 13.79 2.39 15.25
N SER A 227 13.86 3.68 14.93
CA SER A 227 14.95 4.29 14.18
C SER A 227 16.28 4.37 14.93
N LYS A 228 16.31 4.16 16.26
CA LYS A 228 17.54 4.11 17.05
C LYS A 228 18.41 2.89 16.72
N VAL A 229 17.78 1.82 16.26
CA VAL A 229 18.45 0.52 16.05
C VAL A 229 18.30 0.00 14.61
N ASN A 230 17.45 0.61 13.80
CA ASN A 230 17.20 0.22 12.44
C ASN A 230 17.43 1.38 11.45
N PRO A 231 17.99 1.11 10.27
CA PRO A 231 17.89 2.03 9.15
C PRO A 231 16.44 2.14 8.68
N VAL A 232 16.03 3.36 8.32
CA VAL A 232 14.64 3.68 7.96
C VAL A 232 14.59 4.48 6.66
N CYS A 233 13.62 4.16 5.81
CA CYS A 233 13.15 4.98 4.70
C CYS A 233 11.69 5.37 4.98
N LEU A 234 11.46 6.63 5.33
CA LEU A 234 10.14 7.20 5.65
C LEU A 234 9.61 8.00 4.46
N PHE A 235 8.45 7.61 3.94
CA PHE A 235 7.80 8.29 2.81
C PHE A 235 6.77 9.30 3.27
N GLY A 236 6.59 10.32 2.46
CA GLY A 236 5.54 11.30 2.69
C GLY A 236 5.48 12.34 1.58
N SER A 237 4.72 13.40 1.84
CA SER A 237 4.50 14.48 0.90
C SER A 237 4.45 15.81 1.66
N THR A 238 5.10 16.83 1.12
CA THR A 238 5.14 18.18 1.69
C THR A 238 4.94 19.24 0.61
N LYS A 239 4.49 20.43 1.00
CA LYS A 239 4.38 21.62 0.13
C LYS A 239 5.43 22.65 0.44
N VAL A 240 6.15 22.50 1.57
CA VAL A 240 7.14 23.45 2.07
C VAL A 240 8.48 22.76 2.34
N ASP A 241 9.57 23.52 2.19
CA ASP A 241 10.92 22.95 2.30
C ASP A 241 11.34 22.61 3.74
N ASP A 242 10.71 23.25 4.72
CA ASP A 242 10.96 23.04 6.15
C ASP A 242 10.05 21.95 6.78
N PHE A 243 9.20 21.31 5.98
CA PHE A 243 8.28 20.25 6.41
C PHE A 243 7.28 20.67 7.49
N SER A 244 7.06 21.97 7.72
CA SER A 244 6.15 22.46 8.76
C SER A 244 4.68 22.12 8.51
N ASP A 245 4.33 21.68 7.31
CA ASP A 245 2.99 21.22 6.92
C ASP A 245 2.74 19.73 7.18
N THR A 246 3.71 18.99 7.76
CA THR A 246 3.60 17.55 8.00
C THR A 246 3.96 17.17 9.42
N LYS A 247 3.05 16.50 10.13
CA LYS A 247 3.31 15.98 11.49
C LYS A 247 4.19 14.74 11.47
N ASN A 248 4.02 13.89 10.45
CA ASN A 248 4.73 12.64 10.33
C ASN A 248 6.19 12.80 9.89
N LEU A 249 6.55 13.85 9.12
CA LEU A 249 7.89 14.03 8.57
C LEU A 249 8.73 15.04 9.35
N LYS A 250 8.12 16.12 9.83
CA LYS A 250 8.83 17.25 10.48
C LYS A 250 9.78 16.80 11.58
N PRO A 251 9.42 15.92 12.53
CA PRO A 251 10.33 15.53 13.60
C PRO A 251 11.62 14.88 13.10
N PHE A 252 11.54 14.08 12.04
CA PHE A 252 12.69 13.36 11.47
C PHE A 252 13.54 14.29 10.60
N PHE A 253 12.92 15.24 9.90
CA PHE A 253 13.64 16.30 9.21
C PHE A 253 14.46 17.16 10.19
N ASP A 254 13.86 17.59 11.30
CA ASP A 254 14.53 18.35 12.35
C ASP A 254 15.65 17.55 13.05
N ALA A 255 15.50 16.23 13.11
CA ALA A 255 16.53 15.33 13.59
C ALA A 255 17.70 15.11 12.60
N GLY A 256 17.67 15.77 11.43
CA GLY A 256 18.73 15.77 10.44
C GLY A 256 18.74 14.57 9.50
N TRP A 257 17.60 13.90 9.31
CA TRP A 257 17.51 12.82 8.31
C TRP A 257 17.73 13.38 6.90
N LYS A 258 18.37 12.58 6.07
CA LYS A 258 18.61 12.92 4.65
C LYS A 258 17.30 12.90 3.88
N VAL A 259 17.17 13.77 2.87
CA VAL A 259 15.95 13.90 2.06
C VAL A 259 16.26 13.51 0.61
N LEU A 260 15.46 12.59 0.06
CA LEU A 260 15.39 12.29 -1.35
C LEU A 260 14.06 12.81 -1.92
N VAL A 261 14.11 13.76 -2.85
CA VAL A 261 12.92 14.21 -3.58
C VAL A 261 12.59 13.18 -4.67
N LEU A 262 11.46 12.52 -4.52
CA LEU A 262 10.98 11.50 -5.46
C LEU A 262 10.29 12.14 -6.67
N SER A 263 9.40 13.10 -6.43
CA SER A 263 8.77 13.90 -7.49
C SER A 263 8.34 15.27 -6.98
N GLU A 264 8.23 16.21 -7.92
CA GLU A 264 7.62 17.52 -7.71
C GLU A 264 6.46 17.69 -8.70
N LYS A 265 5.31 18.10 -8.21
CA LYS A 265 4.13 18.35 -9.02
C LYS A 265 3.54 19.71 -8.67
N ALA A 266 3.32 20.54 -9.70
CA ALA A 266 2.48 21.73 -9.52
C ALA A 266 1.06 21.25 -9.13
N PHE A 267 0.57 21.67 -7.98
CA PHE A 267 -0.78 21.32 -7.53
C PHE A 267 -1.80 22.05 -8.42
N LYS A 268 -2.44 21.31 -9.31
CA LYS A 268 -3.67 21.78 -9.96
C LYS A 268 -4.81 21.50 -8.98
N GLY A 269 -5.18 22.53 -8.19
CA GLY A 269 -6.33 22.42 -7.31
C GLY A 269 -7.54 21.94 -8.11
N VAL A 270 -8.14 20.82 -7.73
CA VAL A 270 -9.46 20.42 -8.22
C VAL A 270 -10.43 21.35 -7.54
N SER A 271 -10.97 22.32 -8.32
CA SER A 271 -12.05 23.17 -7.86
C SER A 271 -13.30 22.30 -7.64
N PRO A 272 -13.86 22.24 -6.43
CA PRO A 272 -15.19 21.66 -6.25
C PRO A 272 -16.19 22.65 -6.82
N HIS A 273 -16.81 22.28 -7.95
CA HIS A 273 -17.98 22.93 -8.55
C HIS A 273 -17.96 24.45 -8.73
N GLY A 274 -17.62 24.90 -9.93
CA GLY A 274 -18.34 25.99 -10.63
C GLY A 274 -18.42 27.36 -9.96
N MET A 275 -17.43 27.84 -9.21
CA MET A 275 -17.37 29.23 -8.78
C MET A 275 -16.16 29.90 -9.40
N ASN A 276 -16.44 30.98 -10.15
CA ASN A 276 -15.44 31.93 -10.64
C ASN A 276 -14.61 32.47 -9.48
N HIS A 277 -13.34 32.13 -9.42
CA HIS A 277 -12.38 32.74 -8.53
C HIS A 277 -11.25 33.40 -9.32
N ASP A 278 -11.39 34.72 -9.52
CA ASP A 278 -10.29 35.66 -9.73
C ASP A 278 -9.50 35.80 -8.42
N LYS A 279 -8.79 34.78 -8.00
CA LYS A 279 -7.69 34.88 -7.05
C LYS A 279 -6.54 34.04 -7.61
N ALA A 280 -5.40 34.71 -7.79
CA ALA A 280 -4.12 34.04 -8.06
C ALA A 280 -3.94 32.96 -6.97
N GLN A 281 -4.30 31.72 -7.31
CA GLN A 281 -4.09 30.57 -6.42
C GLN A 281 -2.59 30.39 -6.30
N ASP A 282 -2.12 30.46 -5.08
CA ASP A 282 -0.80 30.05 -4.67
C ASP A 282 -0.53 28.66 -5.25
N ARG A 283 0.34 28.57 -6.27
CA ARG A 283 0.71 27.34 -6.95
C ARG A 283 1.73 26.61 -6.08
N SER A 284 1.30 26.17 -4.91
CA SER A 284 2.18 25.36 -4.07
C SER A 284 2.58 24.08 -4.81
N THR A 285 3.87 23.86 -4.93
CA THR A 285 4.42 22.65 -5.50
C THR A 285 4.40 21.55 -4.45
N GLN A 286 3.65 20.48 -4.68
CA GLN A 286 3.67 19.31 -3.80
C GLN A 286 4.85 18.42 -4.17
N LYS A 287 5.64 18.05 -3.18
CA LYS A 287 6.79 17.14 -3.31
C LYS A 287 6.48 15.82 -2.65
N ASP A 288 6.62 14.72 -3.39
CA ASP A 288 6.73 13.39 -2.81
C ASP A 288 8.19 13.18 -2.40
N VAL A 289 8.43 12.77 -1.18
CA VAL A 289 9.76 12.66 -0.58
C VAL A 289 9.97 11.33 0.13
N MET A 290 11.24 10.97 0.31
CA MET A 290 11.69 9.92 1.22
C MET A 290 12.74 10.50 2.15
N LEU A 291 12.52 10.42 3.47
CA LEU A 291 13.52 10.72 4.49
C LEU A 291 14.21 9.42 4.90
N TYR A 292 15.54 9.47 5.17
CA TYR A 292 16.28 8.28 5.60
C TYR A 292 17.42 8.65 6.55
N ASN A 293 17.78 7.73 7.47
CA ASN A 293 18.70 7.97 8.60
C ASN A 293 20.07 7.29 8.50
N PHE A 294 20.45 6.75 7.35
CA PHE A 294 21.72 6.00 7.14
C PHE A 294 22.57 6.52 5.99
#